data_333a02e8921babb0d25c848eaed8afb8
#
_entry.id   333a02e8921babb0d25c848eaed8afb8
#
_cell.length_a   1.000
_cell.length_b   1.000
_cell.length_c   1.000
_cell.angle_alpha   90.00
_cell.angle_beta   90.00
_cell.angle_gamma   90.00
#
_symmetry.space_group_name_H-M   'P 1'
#
loop_
_entity.id
_entity.type
_entity.pdbx_description
1 polymer ?
#
loop_
_entity_poly.entity_id
_entity_poly.type
_entity_poly.pdbx_seq_one_letter_code
_entity_poly.pdbx_strand_id
1 'polypeptide(L)'
;MSARVLVVDDVAANVKLLEARLSAEYFDVLTASSGAEALAVCARAECDIILLDVMMPDVDGFEVCRRLKSNPASHYIPVVMVTALDSPADRVRGLEAGADDFLTKPVSDIVLIARVRSLTRLKMMTDELRMRAIT
;
A
#
# COMPACT_ATOMS: atom_id res chain seq x y z
N MET A 1 1.86 12.71 -14.80
CA MET A 1 0.75 11.93 -14.21
C MET A 1 1.00 11.68 -12.74
N SER A 2 -0.04 11.86 -11.93
CA SER A 2 0.07 11.62 -10.49
C SER A 2 0.00 10.13 -10.21
N ALA A 3 0.85 9.65 -9.30
CA ALA A 3 0.77 8.28 -8.83
C ALA A 3 -0.50 8.08 -8.00
N ARG A 4 -1.10 6.93 -8.13
CA ARG A 4 -2.34 6.56 -7.43
C ARG A 4 -2.01 5.72 -6.21
N VAL A 5 -2.40 6.23 -5.04
CA VAL A 5 -2.15 5.60 -3.74
C VAL A 5 -3.46 5.06 -3.17
N LEU A 6 -3.48 3.78 -2.83
CA LEU A 6 -4.61 3.21 -2.09
C LEU A 6 -4.29 3.22 -0.60
N VAL A 7 -5.13 3.87 0.20
CA VAL A 7 -5.01 3.91 1.65
C VAL A 7 -6.04 2.97 2.26
N VAL A 8 -5.58 2.00 3.03
CA VAL A 8 -6.43 0.97 3.64
C VAL A 8 -6.28 0.99 5.16
N ASP A 9 -7.36 1.34 5.85
CA ASP A 9 -7.42 1.36 7.32
C ASP A 9 -8.90 1.33 7.71
N ASP A 10 -9.25 0.58 8.75
CA ASP A 10 -10.64 0.48 9.21
C ASP A 10 -11.05 1.66 10.11
N VAL A 11 -10.11 2.51 10.49
CA VAL A 11 -10.37 3.73 11.27
C VAL A 11 -10.50 4.90 10.32
N ALA A 12 -11.72 5.43 10.16
CA ALA A 12 -12.02 6.50 9.21
C ALA A 12 -11.16 7.75 9.40
N ALA A 13 -10.87 8.13 10.64
CA ALA A 13 -10.02 9.29 10.93
C ALA A 13 -8.59 9.11 10.40
N ASN A 14 -8.05 7.90 10.46
CA ASN A 14 -6.72 7.61 9.92
C ASN A 14 -6.70 7.72 8.41
N VAL A 15 -7.74 7.20 7.75
CA VAL A 15 -7.88 7.28 6.29
C VAL A 15 -7.93 8.73 5.84
N LYS A 16 -8.77 9.55 6.49
CA LYS A 16 -8.91 10.97 6.13
C LYS A 16 -7.61 11.75 6.30
N LEU A 17 -6.87 11.46 7.37
CA LEU A 17 -5.61 12.14 7.65
C LEU A 17 -4.57 11.82 6.57
N LEU A 18 -4.41 10.56 6.23
CA LEU A 18 -3.48 10.14 5.18
C LEU A 18 -3.91 10.66 3.81
N GLU A 19 -5.19 10.62 3.50
CA GLU A 19 -5.73 11.16 2.25
C GLU A 19 -5.40 12.64 2.10
N ALA A 20 -5.59 13.43 3.16
CA ALA A 20 -5.30 14.86 3.13
C ALA A 20 -3.80 15.12 2.90
N ARG A 21 -2.93 14.39 3.60
CA ARG A 21 -1.47 14.53 3.47
C ARG A 21 -0.98 14.18 2.09
N LEU A 22 -1.47 13.07 1.54
CA LEU A 22 -1.07 12.61 0.20
C LEU A 22 -1.62 13.51 -0.89
N SER A 23 -2.85 13.95 -0.76
CA SER A 23 -3.47 14.89 -1.72
C SER A 23 -2.73 16.23 -1.75
N ALA A 24 -2.23 16.70 -0.61
CA ALA A 24 -1.42 17.92 -0.54
C ALA A 24 -0.10 17.79 -1.32
N GLU A 25 0.39 16.57 -1.52
CA GLU A 25 1.59 16.28 -2.30
C GLU A 25 1.25 15.83 -3.74
N TYR A 26 0.04 16.08 -4.17
CA TYR A 26 -0.46 15.84 -5.52
C TYR A 26 -0.58 14.36 -5.92
N PHE A 27 -0.66 13.46 -4.95
CA PHE A 27 -1.01 12.07 -5.23
C PHE A 27 -2.52 11.95 -5.45
N ASP A 28 -2.89 11.02 -6.32
CA ASP A 28 -4.28 10.63 -6.53
C ASP A 28 -4.61 9.51 -5.52
N VAL A 29 -5.59 9.74 -4.64
CA VAL A 29 -5.82 8.84 -3.50
C VAL A 29 -7.13 8.09 -3.65
N LEU A 30 -7.05 6.78 -3.54
CA LEU A 30 -8.20 5.89 -3.34
C LEU A 30 -8.18 5.41 -1.90
N THR A 31 -9.33 5.06 -1.36
CA THR A 31 -9.45 4.62 0.03
C THR A 31 -10.24 3.33 0.13
N ALA A 32 -9.93 2.53 1.16
CA ALA A 32 -10.67 1.33 1.51
C ALA A 32 -10.71 1.19 3.02
N SER A 33 -11.81 0.73 3.56
CA SER A 33 -12.02 0.61 5.01
C SER A 33 -11.95 -0.83 5.52
N SER A 34 -11.63 -1.78 4.66
CA SER A 34 -11.50 -3.19 5.03
C SER A 34 -10.57 -3.91 4.04
N GLY A 35 -10.12 -5.09 4.44
CA GLY A 35 -9.32 -5.93 3.56
C GLY A 35 -10.08 -6.36 2.31
N ALA A 36 -11.34 -6.74 2.46
CA ALA A 36 -12.17 -7.14 1.34
C ALA A 36 -12.37 -5.99 0.35
N GLU A 37 -12.62 -4.78 0.85
CA GLU A 37 -12.75 -3.59 0.01
C GLU A 37 -11.44 -3.27 -0.71
N ALA A 38 -10.31 -3.40 -0.02
CA ALA A 38 -8.99 -3.18 -0.62
C ALA A 38 -8.76 -4.10 -1.81
N LEU A 39 -9.06 -5.39 -1.65
CA LEU A 39 -8.93 -6.37 -2.73
C LEU A 39 -9.86 -6.05 -3.90
N ALA A 40 -11.10 -5.62 -3.60
CA ALA A 40 -12.05 -5.23 -4.63
C ALA A 40 -11.57 -3.99 -5.41
N VAL A 41 -11.01 -2.99 -4.71
CA VAL A 41 -10.45 -1.79 -5.36
C VAL A 41 -9.29 -2.18 -6.28
N CYS A 42 -8.39 -3.02 -5.81
CA CYS A 42 -7.23 -3.45 -6.60
C CYS A 42 -7.64 -4.26 -7.83
N ALA A 43 -8.79 -4.93 -7.78
CA ALA A 43 -9.28 -5.70 -8.93
C ALA A 43 -9.88 -4.82 -10.03
N ARG A 44 -10.37 -3.61 -9.70
CA ARG A 44 -11.06 -2.73 -10.66
C ARG A 44 -10.31 -1.47 -11.02
N ALA A 45 -9.27 -1.12 -10.27
CA ALA A 45 -8.52 0.11 -10.48
C ALA A 45 -7.03 -0.15 -10.36
N GLU A 46 -6.24 0.54 -11.17
CA GLU A 46 -4.80 0.45 -11.09
C GLU A 46 -4.29 1.32 -9.95
N CYS A 47 -3.52 0.72 -9.05
CA CYS A 47 -2.85 1.42 -7.96
C CYS A 47 -1.34 1.33 -8.16
N ASP A 48 -0.64 2.40 -7.81
CA ASP A 48 0.81 2.45 -7.92
C ASP A 48 1.50 2.08 -6.60
N ILE A 49 0.77 2.16 -5.50
CA ILE A 49 1.24 1.78 -4.17
C ILE A 49 0.03 1.60 -3.25
N ILE A 50 0.18 0.73 -2.26
CA ILE A 50 -0.84 0.49 -1.23
C ILE A 50 -0.24 0.76 0.13
N LEU A 51 -0.89 1.63 0.91
CA LEU A 51 -0.60 1.85 2.32
C LEU A 51 -1.63 1.07 3.12
N LEU A 52 -1.19 0.10 3.88
CA LEU A 52 -2.06 -0.94 4.40
C LEU A 52 -1.87 -1.11 5.90
N ASP A 53 -2.94 -0.89 6.68
CA ASP A 53 -2.92 -1.25 8.09
C ASP A 53 -3.08 -2.77 8.23
N VAL A 54 -2.43 -3.33 9.23
CA VAL A 54 -2.49 -4.76 9.53
C VAL A 54 -3.71 -5.10 10.37
N MET A 55 -4.02 -4.25 11.35
CA MET A 55 -5.05 -4.53 12.37
C MET A 55 -6.45 -4.21 11.86
N MET A 56 -7.00 -5.09 11.06
CA MET A 56 -8.37 -4.96 10.55
C MET A 56 -9.15 -6.26 10.83
N PRO A 57 -10.46 -6.17 11.08
CA PRO A 57 -11.28 -7.35 11.30
C PRO A 57 -11.43 -8.17 10.00
N ASP A 58 -11.74 -9.46 10.16
CA ASP A 58 -11.99 -10.45 9.10
C ASP A 58 -10.71 -10.73 8.27
N VAL A 59 -10.42 -9.94 7.27
CA VAL A 59 -9.20 -10.09 6.47
C VAL A 59 -8.20 -9.03 6.91
N ASP A 60 -7.16 -9.44 7.65
CA ASP A 60 -6.14 -8.52 8.12
C ASP A 60 -5.16 -8.11 7.02
N GLY A 61 -4.27 -7.16 7.34
CA GLY A 61 -3.32 -6.64 6.36
C GLY A 61 -2.31 -7.67 5.87
N PHE A 62 -1.92 -8.61 6.70
CA PHE A 62 -1.00 -9.68 6.26
C PHE A 62 -1.66 -10.52 5.17
N GLU A 63 -2.92 -10.87 5.35
CA GLU A 63 -3.66 -11.67 4.37
C GLU A 63 -3.93 -10.89 3.08
N VAL A 64 -4.28 -9.61 3.19
CA VAL A 64 -4.44 -8.74 2.00
C VAL A 64 -3.14 -8.71 1.19
N CYS A 65 -2.02 -8.48 1.86
CA CYS A 65 -0.71 -8.43 1.21
C CYS A 65 -0.39 -9.77 0.52
N ARG A 66 -0.60 -10.87 1.22
CA ARG A 66 -0.34 -12.21 0.68
C ARG A 66 -1.16 -12.46 -0.59
N ARG A 67 -2.45 -12.12 -0.58
CA ARG A 67 -3.32 -12.29 -1.75
C ARG A 67 -2.90 -11.41 -2.92
N LEU A 68 -2.54 -10.15 -2.65
CA LEU A 68 -2.05 -9.24 -3.69
C LEU A 68 -0.76 -9.75 -4.33
N LYS A 69 0.18 -10.21 -3.51
CA LYS A 69 1.48 -10.69 -4.00
C LYS A 69 1.40 -12.06 -4.69
N SER A 70 0.32 -12.80 -4.46
CA SER A 70 0.09 -14.09 -5.11
C SER A 70 -0.65 -13.97 -6.44
N ASN A 71 -1.19 -12.80 -6.76
CA ASN A 71 -1.94 -12.58 -8.00
C ASN A 71 -1.05 -11.91 -9.04
N PRO A 72 -0.86 -12.51 -10.24
CA PRO A 72 -0.03 -11.90 -11.29
C PRO A 72 -0.44 -10.48 -11.68
N ALA A 73 -1.72 -10.14 -11.55
CA ALA A 73 -2.23 -8.81 -11.89
C ALA A 73 -1.81 -7.73 -10.88
N SER A 74 -1.45 -8.11 -9.66
CA SER A 74 -1.19 -7.15 -8.57
C SER A 74 0.16 -7.34 -7.86
N HIS A 75 0.90 -8.42 -8.14
CA HIS A 75 2.12 -8.68 -7.37
C HIS A 75 3.23 -7.63 -7.56
N TYR A 76 3.15 -6.82 -8.61
CA TYR A 76 4.09 -5.74 -8.86
C TYR A 76 3.80 -4.47 -8.04
N ILE A 77 2.61 -4.37 -7.44
CA ILE A 77 2.23 -3.17 -6.69
C ILE A 77 2.96 -3.17 -5.35
N PRO A 78 3.75 -2.12 -5.03
CA PRO A 78 4.39 -2.02 -3.72
C PRO A 78 3.34 -1.97 -2.61
N VAL A 79 3.58 -2.72 -1.54
CA VAL A 79 2.74 -2.73 -0.35
C VAL A 79 3.56 -2.25 0.83
N VAL A 80 3.14 -1.14 1.44
CA VAL A 80 3.74 -0.59 2.65
C VAL A 80 2.77 -0.82 3.80
N MET A 81 3.17 -1.58 4.80
CA MET A 81 2.38 -1.74 6.01
C MET A 81 2.61 -0.53 6.91
N VAL A 82 1.51 0.10 7.35
CA VAL A 82 1.53 1.27 8.23
C VAL A 82 0.67 0.92 9.42
N THR A 83 1.29 0.48 10.52
CA THR A 83 0.57 -0.13 11.63
C THR A 83 1.20 0.20 12.97
N ALA A 84 0.41 0.06 14.05
CA ALA A 84 0.91 0.21 15.42
C ALA A 84 1.72 -1.03 15.87
N LEU A 85 1.65 -2.14 15.15
CA LEU A 85 2.42 -3.34 15.46
C LEU A 85 3.91 -3.10 15.13
N ASP A 86 4.80 -3.35 16.10
CA ASP A 86 6.23 -3.06 15.91
C ASP A 86 7.17 -4.15 16.41
N SER A 87 6.64 -5.30 16.84
CA SER A 87 7.50 -6.38 17.30
C SER A 87 8.31 -6.97 16.14
N PRO A 88 9.49 -7.55 16.43
CA PRO A 88 10.26 -8.25 15.40
C PRO A 88 9.45 -9.35 14.70
N ALA A 89 8.60 -10.07 15.45
CA ALA A 89 7.76 -11.11 14.88
C ALA A 89 6.76 -10.53 13.87
N ASP A 90 6.15 -9.36 14.16
CA ASP A 90 5.22 -8.69 13.24
C ASP A 90 5.94 -8.27 11.95
N ARG A 91 7.15 -7.75 12.06
CA ARG A 91 7.95 -7.35 10.89
C ARG A 91 8.30 -8.54 10.02
N VAL A 92 8.65 -9.67 10.63
CA VAL A 92 8.93 -10.91 9.90
C VAL A 92 7.67 -11.39 9.17
N ARG A 93 6.51 -11.36 9.84
CA ARG A 93 5.25 -11.71 9.20
C ARG A 93 4.94 -10.83 7.99
N GLY A 94 5.22 -9.53 8.10
CA GLY A 94 5.06 -8.60 6.98
C GLY A 94 5.94 -8.96 5.80
N LEU A 95 7.21 -9.25 6.06
CA LEU A 95 8.16 -9.67 5.02
C LEU A 95 7.73 -10.99 4.37
N GLU A 96 7.31 -11.96 5.18
CA GLU A 96 6.84 -13.26 4.67
C GLU A 96 5.56 -13.12 3.83
N ALA A 97 4.71 -12.14 4.14
CA ALA A 97 3.53 -11.84 3.35
C ALA A 97 3.87 -11.13 2.02
N GLY A 98 5.10 -10.65 1.87
CA GLY A 98 5.58 -9.98 0.67
C GLY A 98 5.57 -8.47 0.72
N ALA A 99 5.42 -7.86 1.91
CA ALA A 99 5.44 -6.41 2.06
C ALA A 99 6.79 -5.83 1.61
N ASP A 100 6.74 -4.70 0.92
CA ASP A 100 7.93 -3.99 0.45
C ASP A 100 8.52 -3.09 1.52
N ASP A 101 7.69 -2.64 2.47
CA ASP A 101 8.15 -1.84 3.60
C ASP A 101 7.19 -1.99 4.77
N PHE A 102 7.65 -1.63 5.96
CA PHE A 102 6.88 -1.75 7.19
C PHE A 102 7.16 -0.52 8.06
N LEU A 103 6.17 0.36 8.19
CA LEU A 103 6.30 1.59 8.96
C LEU A 103 5.42 1.51 10.21
N THR A 104 6.01 1.81 11.36
CA THR A 104 5.31 1.77 12.65
C THR A 104 4.71 3.13 12.98
N LYS A 105 3.42 3.16 13.34
CA LYS A 105 2.74 4.39 13.81
C LYS A 105 3.28 4.82 15.18
N PRO A 106 3.40 6.13 15.43
CA PRO A 106 3.11 7.24 14.53
C PRO A 106 4.21 7.44 13.49
N VAL A 107 3.82 7.62 12.22
CA VAL A 107 4.78 7.80 11.12
C VAL A 107 4.91 9.30 10.83
N SER A 108 6.16 9.76 10.74
CA SER A 108 6.45 11.13 10.31
C SER A 108 5.99 11.35 8.87
N ASP A 109 5.41 12.53 8.58
CA ASP A 109 4.98 12.88 7.23
C ASP A 109 6.15 12.83 6.24
N ILE A 110 7.31 13.29 6.66
CA ILE A 110 8.52 13.30 5.83
C ILE A 110 8.91 11.88 5.43
N VAL A 111 8.90 10.95 6.39
CA VAL A 111 9.26 9.53 6.14
C VAL A 111 8.22 8.90 5.22
N LEU A 112 6.93 9.09 5.51
CA LEU A 112 5.84 8.52 4.72
C LEU A 112 5.91 8.99 3.26
N ILE A 113 5.99 10.29 3.03
CA ILE A 113 6.03 10.86 1.68
C ILE A 113 7.28 10.41 0.92
N ALA A 114 8.43 10.37 1.60
CA ALA A 114 9.68 9.91 0.99
C ALA A 114 9.57 8.45 0.52
N ARG A 115 8.97 7.58 1.35
CA ARG A 115 8.77 6.16 0.99
C ARG A 115 7.80 6.00 -0.15
N VAL A 116 6.67 6.72 -0.10
CA VAL A 116 5.68 6.69 -1.17
C VAL A 116 6.32 7.12 -2.49
N ARG A 117 7.07 8.22 -2.51
CA ARG A 117 7.74 8.70 -3.72
C ARG A 117 8.76 7.71 -4.25
N SER A 118 9.57 7.14 -3.38
CA SER A 118 10.61 6.19 -3.76
C SER A 118 10.01 4.93 -4.38
N LEU A 119 9.00 4.36 -3.73
CA LEU A 119 8.37 3.13 -4.20
C LEU A 119 7.51 3.32 -5.44
N THR A 120 6.82 4.46 -5.57
CA THR A 120 6.07 4.75 -6.80
C THR A 120 6.99 4.97 -7.99
N ARG A 121 8.15 5.55 -7.77
CA ARG A 121 9.16 5.69 -8.82
C ARG A 121 9.64 4.33 -9.32
N LEU A 122 9.94 3.41 -8.39
CA LEU A 122 10.33 2.04 -8.73
C LEU A 122 9.21 1.31 -9.46
N LYS A 123 7.96 1.47 -9.03
CA LYS A 123 6.80 0.88 -9.68
C LYS A 123 6.65 1.36 -11.12
N MET A 124 6.82 2.65 -11.37
CA MET A 124 6.75 3.22 -12.72
C MET A 124 7.85 2.69 -13.63
N MET A 125 9.05 2.52 -13.11
CA MET A 125 10.16 1.91 -13.85
C MET A 125 9.87 0.44 -14.17
N THR A 126 9.31 -0.30 -13.23
CA THR A 126 8.91 -1.69 -13.44
C THR A 126 7.83 -1.80 -14.51
N ASP A 127 6.83 -0.92 -14.48
CA ASP A 127 5.77 -0.87 -15.48
C ASP A 127 6.33 -0.59 -16.87
N GLU A 128 7.26 0.33 -16.99
CA GLU A 128 7.91 0.66 -18.26
C GLU A 128 8.66 -0.56 -18.82
N LEU A 129 9.42 -1.26 -17.98
CA LEU A 129 10.13 -2.46 -18.40
C LEU A 129 9.18 -3.57 -18.84
N ARG A 130 8.06 -3.76 -18.14
CA ARG A 130 7.05 -4.73 -18.50
C ARG A 130 6.41 -4.41 -19.85
N MET A 131 6.14 -3.14 -20.12
CA MET A 131 5.58 -2.70 -21.41
C MET A 131 6.56 -2.95 -22.54
N ARG A 132 7.86 -2.71 -22.33
CA ARG A 132 8.89 -3.01 -23.32
C ARG A 132 9.01 -4.49 -23.61
N ALA A 133 8.83 -5.35 -22.60
CA ALA A 133 8.91 -6.80 -22.78
C ALA A 133 7.76 -7.37 -23.63
N ILE A 134 6.63 -6.66 -23.67
CA ILE A 134 5.46 -7.07 -24.45
C ILE A 134 5.58 -6.65 -25.90
N THR A 135 6.25 -5.57 -26.17
CA THR A 135 6.48 -5.03 -27.52
C THR A 135 7.80 -5.51 -28.09
#